data_4637c606bc0eeb20724b269bf1830a86
#
_entry.id   4637c606bc0eeb20724b269bf1830a86
#
_cell.length_a   1.000
_cell.length_b   1.000
_cell.length_c   1.000
_cell.angle_alpha   90.00
_cell.angle_beta   90.00
_cell.angle_gamma   90.00
#
_symmetry.space_group_name_H-M   'P 1'
#
loop_
_entity.id
_entity.type
_entity.pdbx_description
1 polymer ?
#
loop_
_entity_poly.entity_id
_entity_poly.type
_entity_poly.pdbx_seq_one_letter_code
_entity_poly.pdbx_strand_id
1 'polypeptide(L)'
;NLKLTVDEKERLELKEYFISNTRIPSKYITLLDLAYDGNANRDFEIVTAELFKDIFKLQSKHMGGTRKPDILIWTDKFGVIADTKAYSKGYKKNISEADKMVRYVNENTNRNKVDNTNEWWNSFDSRIPKDAYYFLWISSEFVGKFDEQLTETSSRTGRNGASINVYQLLRGADLVQKSKFNIHDLPNLMQNNEIKFI
;
A
#
# COMPACT_ATOMS: atom_id res chain seq x y z
N ASN A 1 16.75 24.67 20.30
CA ASN A 1 17.20 24.02 19.04
C ASN A 1 17.24 22.51 19.26
N LEU A 2 16.13 21.81 19.00
CA LEU A 2 16.10 20.37 18.89
C LEU A 2 16.99 19.97 17.69
N LYS A 3 18.09 19.27 17.97
CA LYS A 3 18.90 18.71 16.88
C LYS A 3 18.13 17.54 16.27
N LEU A 4 17.75 17.67 15.00
CA LEU A 4 17.16 16.59 14.21
C LEU A 4 18.16 15.42 14.09
N THR A 5 17.67 14.19 14.10
CA THR A 5 18.47 13.00 13.74
C THR A 5 18.83 13.04 12.26
N VAL A 6 19.77 12.21 11.82
CA VAL A 6 20.14 12.08 10.38
C VAL A 6 18.91 11.72 9.57
N ASP A 7 18.16 10.72 10.01
CA ASP A 7 16.95 10.23 9.32
C ASP A 7 15.86 11.30 9.21
N GLU A 8 15.69 12.13 10.27
CA GLU A 8 14.74 13.25 10.24
C GLU A 8 15.16 14.34 9.26
N LYS A 9 16.47 14.59 9.11
CA LYS A 9 16.98 15.53 8.12
C LYS A 9 16.74 15.04 6.70
N GLU A 10 17.03 13.77 6.43
CA GLU A 10 16.80 13.16 5.13
C GLU A 10 15.31 13.20 4.75
N ARG A 11 14.41 12.90 5.69
CA ARG A 11 12.96 13.03 5.43
C ARG A 11 12.53 14.45 5.16
N LEU A 12 13.09 15.44 5.87
CA LEU A 12 12.81 16.85 5.62
C LEU A 12 13.27 17.26 4.22
N GLU A 13 14.45 16.85 3.79
CA GLU A 13 14.96 17.10 2.45
C GLU A 13 14.06 16.47 1.37
N LEU A 14 13.58 15.25 1.59
CA LEU A 14 12.62 14.59 0.69
C LEU A 14 11.30 15.36 0.60
N LYS A 15 10.76 15.81 1.73
CA LYS A 15 9.54 16.61 1.76
C LYS A 15 9.72 17.92 0.97
N GLU A 16 10.82 18.63 1.18
CA GLU A 16 11.15 19.84 0.44
C GLU A 16 11.30 19.58 -1.07
N TYR A 17 11.92 18.44 -1.44
CA TYR A 17 12.02 18.03 -2.83
C TYR A 17 10.63 17.86 -3.47
N PHE A 18 9.72 17.12 -2.84
CA PHE A 18 8.38 16.91 -3.38
C PHE A 18 7.56 18.20 -3.45
N ILE A 19 7.67 19.06 -2.45
CA ILE A 19 7.01 20.39 -2.45
C ILE A 19 7.48 21.25 -3.63
N SER A 20 8.79 21.26 -3.91
CA SER A 20 9.40 22.13 -4.89
C SER A 20 9.33 21.59 -6.33
N ASN A 21 9.29 20.27 -6.51
CA ASN A 21 9.48 19.62 -7.81
C ASN A 21 8.27 18.84 -8.32
N THR A 22 7.19 18.79 -7.55
CA THR A 22 5.98 18.05 -7.94
C THR A 22 4.72 18.89 -7.73
N ARG A 23 3.60 18.40 -8.28
CA ARG A 23 2.27 18.97 -8.05
C ARG A 23 1.49 18.20 -6.98
N ILE A 24 2.15 17.32 -6.23
CA ILE A 24 1.51 16.55 -5.19
C ILE A 24 1.09 17.51 -4.07
N PRO A 25 -0.19 17.53 -3.68
CA PRO A 25 -0.65 18.35 -2.56
C PRO A 25 0.10 18.03 -1.27
N SER A 26 0.38 19.05 -0.46
CA SER A 26 1.11 18.91 0.81
C SER A 26 0.50 17.89 1.77
N LYS A 27 -0.82 17.71 1.72
CA LYS A 27 -1.54 16.67 2.46
C LYS A 27 -0.94 15.28 2.25
N TYR A 28 -0.55 14.93 1.04
CA TYR A 28 0.02 13.60 0.74
C TYR A 28 1.50 13.52 1.04
N ILE A 29 2.21 14.64 0.99
CA ILE A 29 3.62 14.69 1.40
C ILE A 29 3.77 14.39 2.90
N THR A 30 2.74 14.63 3.69
CA THR A 30 2.71 14.23 5.12
C THR A 30 2.86 12.72 5.32
N LEU A 31 2.67 11.90 4.30
CA LEU A 31 2.94 10.45 4.38
C LEU A 31 4.39 10.15 4.77
N LEU A 32 5.33 11.04 4.44
CA LEU A 32 6.73 10.92 4.86
C LEU A 32 6.92 11.11 6.39
N ASP A 33 5.93 11.65 7.08
CA ASP A 33 5.91 11.72 8.54
C ASP A 33 5.03 10.60 9.13
N LEU A 34 3.82 10.44 8.61
CA LEU A 34 2.82 9.50 9.14
C LEU A 34 3.31 8.05 9.11
N ALA A 35 4.00 7.65 8.04
CA ALA A 35 4.51 6.29 7.89
C ALA A 35 5.60 5.93 8.92
N TYR A 36 6.26 6.93 9.50
CA TYR A 36 7.31 6.74 10.51
C TYR A 36 6.79 6.89 11.95
N ASP A 37 5.51 7.20 12.13
CA ASP A 37 4.89 7.38 13.44
C ASP A 37 3.93 6.23 13.78
N GLY A 38 4.36 5.35 14.67
CA GLY A 38 3.55 4.20 15.11
C GLY A 38 2.24 4.58 15.80
N ASN A 39 2.06 5.84 16.21
CA ASN A 39 0.81 6.35 16.79
C ASN A 39 -0.15 6.91 15.71
N ALA A 40 0.32 7.10 14.49
CA ALA A 40 -0.43 7.69 13.38
C ALA A 40 -0.99 6.65 12.39
N ASN A 41 -1.13 5.38 12.78
CA ASN A 41 -1.57 4.29 11.89
C ASN A 41 -2.86 4.63 11.15
N ARG A 42 -3.87 5.13 11.86
CA ARG A 42 -5.16 5.45 11.24
C ARG A 42 -5.06 6.58 10.22
N ASP A 43 -4.33 7.65 10.54
CA ASP A 43 -4.13 8.77 9.62
C ASP A 43 -3.31 8.32 8.41
N PHE A 44 -2.34 7.45 8.61
CA PHE A 44 -1.57 6.83 7.53
C PHE A 44 -2.46 6.02 6.59
N GLU A 45 -3.35 5.18 7.10
CA GLU A 45 -4.33 4.43 6.30
C GLU A 45 -5.23 5.37 5.48
N ILE A 46 -5.81 6.37 6.12
CA ILE A 46 -6.77 7.28 5.48
C ILE A 46 -6.11 8.11 4.39
N VAL A 47 -4.97 8.75 4.68
CA VAL A 47 -4.25 9.59 3.72
C VAL A 47 -3.72 8.76 2.54
N THR A 48 -3.28 7.53 2.79
CA THR A 48 -2.85 6.61 1.73
C THR A 48 -4.03 6.23 0.81
N ALA A 49 -5.18 5.91 1.37
CA ALA A 49 -6.39 5.61 0.58
C ALA A 49 -6.81 6.81 -0.28
N GLU A 50 -6.76 8.02 0.28
CA GLU A 50 -7.07 9.24 -0.47
C GLU A 50 -6.06 9.52 -1.58
N LEU A 51 -4.78 9.26 -1.38
CA LEU A 51 -3.75 9.38 -2.42
C LEU A 51 -4.06 8.50 -3.64
N PHE A 52 -4.41 7.25 -3.41
CA PHE A 52 -4.79 6.34 -4.49
C PHE A 52 -6.01 6.83 -5.27
N LYS A 53 -6.97 7.42 -4.60
CA LYS A 53 -8.16 7.98 -5.24
C LYS A 53 -7.88 9.28 -5.99
N ASP A 54 -7.24 10.24 -5.33
CA ASP A 54 -7.12 11.60 -5.84
C ASP A 54 -6.00 11.75 -6.87
N ILE A 55 -4.87 11.08 -6.68
CA ILE A 55 -3.69 11.23 -7.53
C ILE A 55 -3.57 10.09 -8.52
N PHE A 56 -3.64 8.84 -8.05
CA PHE A 56 -3.60 7.68 -8.94
C PHE A 56 -4.88 7.48 -9.75
N LYS A 57 -5.98 8.15 -9.37
CA LYS A 57 -7.28 8.03 -10.04
C LYS A 57 -7.83 6.59 -10.05
N LEU A 58 -7.49 5.83 -9.01
CA LEU A 58 -8.06 4.51 -8.73
C LEU A 58 -9.32 4.65 -7.87
N GLN A 59 -10.17 3.64 -7.90
CA GLN A 59 -11.11 3.46 -6.82
C GLN A 59 -10.33 3.04 -5.58
N SER A 60 -10.65 3.63 -4.43
CA SER A 60 -9.97 3.35 -3.18
C SER A 60 -10.93 3.51 -2.02
N LYS A 61 -10.83 2.60 -1.06
CA LYS A 61 -11.65 2.62 0.14
C LYS A 61 -10.84 2.25 1.37
N HIS A 62 -10.79 3.16 2.34
CA HIS A 62 -10.35 2.86 3.69
C HIS A 62 -11.42 2.00 4.37
N MET A 63 -11.06 0.79 4.79
CA MET A 63 -12.04 -0.16 5.32
C MET A 63 -12.30 0.03 6.81
N GLY A 64 -11.24 0.24 7.59
CA GLY A 64 -11.34 0.37 9.04
C GLY A 64 -11.97 -0.85 9.75
N GLY A 65 -11.71 -0.97 11.03
CA GLY A 65 -12.30 -2.02 11.84
C GLY A 65 -11.51 -3.34 11.84
N THR A 66 -12.05 -4.33 12.56
CA THR A 66 -11.41 -5.63 12.75
C THR A 66 -11.76 -6.61 11.63
N ARG A 67 -10.85 -7.55 11.35
CA ARG A 67 -11.04 -8.61 10.36
C ARG A 67 -11.32 -8.12 8.93
N LYS A 68 -10.75 -6.98 8.59
CA LYS A 68 -10.77 -6.39 7.26
C LYS A 68 -9.38 -5.90 6.89
N PRO A 69 -9.01 -5.88 5.60
CA PRO A 69 -7.82 -5.16 5.14
C PRO A 69 -7.94 -3.67 5.46
N ASP A 70 -6.82 -2.98 5.51
CA ASP A 70 -6.82 -1.53 5.76
C ASP A 70 -7.41 -0.75 4.60
N ILE A 71 -7.01 -1.08 3.37
CA ILE A 71 -7.40 -0.38 2.15
C ILE A 71 -7.70 -1.38 1.04
N LEU A 72 -8.75 -1.09 0.28
CA LEU A 72 -9.01 -1.73 -1.00
C LEU A 72 -8.81 -0.73 -2.13
N ILE A 73 -8.15 -1.15 -3.20
CA ILE A 73 -7.83 -0.34 -4.37
C ILE A 73 -8.22 -1.13 -5.61
N TRP A 74 -8.90 -0.50 -6.57
CA TRP A 74 -9.35 -1.24 -7.75
C TRP A 74 -9.69 -0.37 -8.96
N THR A 75 -9.76 -1.02 -10.09
CA THR A 75 -10.46 -0.60 -11.30
C THR A 75 -11.48 -1.70 -11.67
N ASP A 76 -12.09 -1.61 -12.83
CA ASP A 76 -12.89 -2.74 -13.36
C ASP A 76 -12.02 -3.90 -13.90
N LYS A 77 -10.70 -3.74 -13.93
CA LYS A 77 -9.74 -4.72 -14.47
C LYS A 77 -8.94 -5.47 -13.40
N PHE A 78 -8.71 -4.85 -12.26
CA PHE A 78 -7.93 -5.47 -11.17
C PHE A 78 -8.34 -4.93 -9.80
N GLY A 79 -8.04 -5.70 -8.76
CA GLY A 79 -8.21 -5.32 -7.37
C GLY A 79 -6.94 -5.57 -6.56
N VAL A 80 -6.70 -4.71 -5.57
CA VAL A 80 -5.56 -4.79 -4.67
C VAL A 80 -6.03 -4.75 -3.22
N ILE A 81 -5.60 -5.72 -2.44
CA ILE A 81 -5.80 -5.79 -1.00
C ILE A 81 -4.55 -5.20 -0.35
N ALA A 82 -4.67 -4.06 0.30
CA ALA A 82 -3.53 -3.35 0.86
C ALA A 82 -3.58 -3.28 2.38
N ASP A 83 -2.41 -3.42 2.99
CA ASP A 83 -2.19 -3.28 4.43
C ASP A 83 -1.07 -2.26 4.68
N THR A 84 -1.29 -1.35 5.60
CA THR A 84 -0.36 -0.28 5.93
C THR A 84 0.32 -0.53 7.26
N LYS A 85 1.60 -0.20 7.36
CA LYS A 85 2.39 -0.37 8.58
C LYS A 85 3.22 0.88 8.86
N ALA A 86 2.87 1.63 9.90
CA ALA A 86 3.62 2.80 10.34
C ALA A 86 4.69 2.38 11.34
N TYR A 87 5.95 2.44 10.92
CA TYR A 87 7.11 2.06 11.74
C TYR A 87 8.27 3.03 11.55
N SER A 88 8.80 3.55 12.66
CA SER A 88 9.92 4.51 12.65
C SER A 88 11.23 3.93 12.10
N LYS A 89 11.42 2.62 12.22
CA LYS A 89 12.66 1.92 11.81
C LYS A 89 12.44 0.94 10.64
N GLY A 90 11.36 1.11 9.90
CA GLY A 90 10.98 0.22 8.81
C GLY A 90 10.28 -1.05 9.26
N TYR A 91 9.58 -1.67 8.32
CA TYR A 91 8.78 -2.87 8.54
C TYR A 91 9.57 -4.13 8.20
N LYS A 92 9.61 -5.04 9.16
CA LYS A 92 10.28 -6.34 9.03
C LYS A 92 9.26 -7.44 8.70
N LYS A 93 9.76 -8.52 8.13
CA LYS A 93 9.05 -9.78 8.01
C LYS A 93 8.38 -10.15 9.34
N ASN A 94 7.08 -10.42 9.29
CA ASN A 94 6.26 -10.74 10.46
C ASN A 94 5.26 -11.84 10.13
N ILE A 95 5.37 -12.97 10.80
CA ILE A 95 4.57 -14.17 10.51
C ILE A 95 3.08 -13.90 10.73
N SER A 96 2.69 -13.27 11.83
CA SER A 96 1.27 -13.02 12.13
C SER A 96 0.62 -12.07 11.14
N GLU A 97 1.35 -11.08 10.64
CA GLU A 97 0.88 -10.16 9.60
C GLU A 97 0.82 -10.85 8.22
N ALA A 98 1.78 -11.73 7.93
CA ALA A 98 1.73 -12.58 6.73
C ALA A 98 0.48 -13.47 6.76
N ASP A 99 0.18 -14.09 7.89
CA ASP A 99 -1.02 -14.93 8.07
C ASP A 99 -2.32 -14.15 7.88
N LYS A 100 -2.37 -12.90 8.36
CA LYS A 100 -3.52 -12.01 8.10
C LYS A 100 -3.70 -11.75 6.61
N MET A 101 -2.63 -11.41 5.89
CA MET A 101 -2.71 -11.15 4.45
C MET A 101 -3.14 -12.39 3.68
N VAL A 102 -2.56 -13.55 3.99
CA VAL A 102 -2.99 -14.83 3.40
C VAL A 102 -4.48 -15.06 3.62
N ARG A 103 -4.97 -14.81 4.83
CA ARG A 103 -6.40 -14.95 5.14
C ARG A 103 -7.25 -14.00 4.28
N TYR A 104 -6.89 -12.72 4.18
CA TYR A 104 -7.64 -11.76 3.37
C TYR A 104 -7.67 -12.14 1.89
N VAL A 105 -6.53 -12.54 1.34
CA VAL A 105 -6.45 -12.95 -0.07
C VAL A 105 -7.34 -14.18 -0.33
N ASN A 106 -7.30 -15.17 0.56
CA ASN A 106 -8.13 -16.38 0.46
C ASN A 106 -9.61 -16.08 0.70
N GLU A 107 -9.97 -15.23 1.64
CA GLU A 107 -11.34 -14.75 1.85
C GLU A 107 -11.90 -14.10 0.58
N ASN A 108 -11.12 -13.25 -0.08
CA ASN A 108 -11.52 -12.63 -1.35
C ASN A 108 -11.68 -13.66 -2.48
N THR A 109 -10.84 -14.67 -2.52
CA THR A 109 -10.93 -15.74 -3.53
C THR A 109 -12.17 -16.58 -3.34
N ASN A 110 -12.45 -17.00 -2.10
CA ASN A 110 -13.53 -17.91 -1.76
C ASN A 110 -14.89 -17.20 -1.57
N ARG A 111 -14.86 -15.97 -1.06
CA ARG A 111 -16.04 -15.12 -0.80
C ARG A 111 -17.15 -15.80 -0.03
N ASN A 112 -16.74 -16.60 0.97
CA ASN A 112 -17.66 -17.33 1.82
C ASN A 112 -18.00 -16.50 3.06
N LYS A 113 -19.24 -16.06 3.19
CA LYS A 113 -19.69 -15.25 4.33
C LYS A 113 -19.66 -16.00 5.68
N VAL A 114 -19.55 -17.33 5.66
CA VAL A 114 -19.37 -18.13 6.89
C VAL A 114 -17.98 -17.91 7.47
N ASP A 115 -16.98 -17.73 6.61
CA ASP A 115 -15.59 -17.47 7.03
C ASP A 115 -15.42 -16.05 7.55
N ASN A 116 -16.11 -15.09 6.94
CA ASN A 116 -16.11 -13.69 7.36
C ASN A 116 -17.46 -13.02 7.04
N THR A 117 -18.26 -12.80 8.07
CA THR A 117 -19.63 -12.29 7.96
C THR A 117 -19.74 -10.84 7.51
N ASN A 118 -18.63 -10.06 7.58
CA ASN A 118 -18.67 -8.67 7.10
C ASN A 118 -18.61 -8.54 5.58
N GLU A 119 -18.25 -9.61 4.87
CA GLU A 119 -18.22 -9.68 3.39
C GLU A 119 -17.51 -8.46 2.76
N TRP A 120 -16.38 -8.04 3.33
CA TRP A 120 -15.64 -6.84 2.94
C TRP A 120 -15.26 -6.81 1.44
N TRP A 121 -15.10 -7.98 0.81
CA TRP A 121 -14.78 -8.13 -0.62
C TRP A 121 -15.88 -7.60 -1.56
N ASN A 122 -17.11 -7.43 -1.07
CA ASN A 122 -18.21 -6.87 -1.86
C ASN A 122 -18.01 -5.40 -2.25
N SER A 123 -17.01 -4.73 -1.64
CA SER A 123 -16.62 -3.37 -2.04
C SER A 123 -15.92 -3.32 -3.40
N PHE A 124 -15.32 -4.42 -3.85
CA PHE A 124 -14.70 -4.49 -5.16
C PHE A 124 -15.74 -4.46 -6.29
N ASP A 125 -15.32 -3.95 -7.45
CA ASP A 125 -16.13 -3.99 -8.67
C ASP A 125 -16.36 -5.46 -9.10
N SER A 126 -17.61 -5.81 -9.36
CA SER A 126 -17.99 -7.18 -9.74
C SER A 126 -17.45 -7.62 -11.11
N ARG A 127 -16.98 -6.67 -11.93
CA ARG A 127 -16.40 -6.94 -13.26
C ARG A 127 -14.94 -7.38 -13.20
N ILE A 128 -14.27 -7.26 -12.06
CA ILE A 128 -12.87 -7.67 -11.91
C ILE A 128 -12.75 -9.18 -12.17
N PRO A 129 -11.87 -9.61 -13.10
CA PRO A 129 -11.62 -11.03 -13.32
C PRO A 129 -11.13 -11.73 -12.03
N LYS A 130 -11.52 -12.97 -11.81
CA LYS A 130 -11.20 -13.71 -10.57
C LYS A 130 -9.72 -13.90 -10.31
N ASP A 131 -8.89 -13.87 -11.35
CA ASP A 131 -7.44 -14.02 -11.28
C ASP A 131 -6.68 -12.68 -11.24
N ALA A 132 -7.39 -11.54 -11.28
CA ALA A 132 -6.81 -10.20 -11.33
C ALA A 132 -6.81 -9.50 -9.95
N TYR A 133 -6.52 -10.24 -8.90
CA TYR A 133 -6.38 -9.71 -7.55
C TYR A 133 -4.94 -9.87 -7.05
N TYR A 134 -4.49 -8.84 -6.32
CA TYR A 134 -3.12 -8.70 -5.83
C TYR A 134 -3.13 -8.25 -4.37
N PHE A 135 -2.00 -8.41 -3.69
CA PHE A 135 -1.82 -7.89 -2.34
C PHE A 135 -0.67 -6.88 -2.29
N LEU A 136 -0.74 -5.94 -1.35
CA LEU A 136 0.24 -4.86 -1.24
C LEU A 136 0.48 -4.50 0.23
N TRP A 137 1.75 -4.49 0.66
CA TRP A 137 2.15 -3.84 1.90
C TRP A 137 2.72 -2.46 1.63
N ILE A 138 2.31 -1.50 2.46
CA ILE A 138 2.74 -0.10 2.37
C ILE A 138 3.30 0.30 3.73
N SER A 139 4.54 0.80 3.76
CA SER A 139 5.20 1.23 5.00
C SER A 139 6.18 2.38 4.75
N SER A 140 6.80 2.85 5.83
CA SER A 140 7.91 3.81 5.77
C SER A 140 9.06 3.26 4.93
N GLU A 141 9.53 2.08 5.28
CA GLU A 141 10.60 1.32 4.63
C GLU A 141 10.35 -0.17 4.86
N PHE A 142 11.01 -1.00 4.04
CA PHE A 142 11.06 -2.44 4.24
C PHE A 142 12.50 -2.85 4.53
N VAL A 143 12.70 -3.61 5.60
CA VAL A 143 14.02 -4.00 6.09
C VAL A 143 14.15 -5.52 6.22
N GLY A 144 15.39 -6.01 6.22
CA GLY A 144 15.66 -7.44 6.22
C GLY A 144 15.27 -8.08 4.87
N LYS A 145 14.85 -9.33 4.93
CA LYS A 145 14.46 -10.12 3.75
C LYS A 145 12.93 -10.08 3.56
N PHE A 146 12.36 -8.90 3.43
CA PHE A 146 10.90 -8.76 3.32
C PHE A 146 10.32 -9.45 2.08
N ASP A 147 11.08 -9.56 0.99
CA ASP A 147 10.65 -10.27 -0.22
C ASP A 147 10.33 -11.75 0.04
N GLU A 148 10.92 -12.37 1.07
CA GLU A 148 10.55 -13.73 1.48
C GLU A 148 9.09 -13.79 1.97
N GLN A 149 8.59 -12.76 2.65
CA GLN A 149 7.18 -12.68 3.06
C GLN A 149 6.24 -12.56 1.87
N LEU A 150 6.63 -11.81 0.84
CA LEU A 150 5.86 -11.69 -0.40
C LEU A 150 5.77 -13.03 -1.13
N THR A 151 6.90 -13.70 -1.28
CA THR A 151 6.99 -15.02 -1.93
C THR A 151 6.19 -16.07 -1.16
N GLU A 152 6.26 -16.08 0.16
CA GLU A 152 5.50 -16.99 1.01
C GLU A 152 3.98 -16.74 0.89
N THR A 153 3.56 -15.48 0.93
CA THR A 153 2.15 -15.11 0.76
C THR A 153 1.64 -15.55 -0.62
N SER A 154 2.43 -15.31 -1.66
CA SER A 154 2.10 -15.74 -3.03
C SER A 154 1.97 -17.26 -3.13
N SER A 155 2.90 -18.00 -2.55
CA SER A 155 2.89 -19.48 -2.53
C SER A 155 1.64 -20.05 -1.84
N ARG A 156 1.21 -19.42 -0.76
CA ARG A 156 0.05 -19.85 0.05
C ARG A 156 -1.30 -19.45 -0.53
N THR A 157 -1.34 -18.48 -1.44
CA THR A 157 -2.59 -17.91 -1.96
C THR A 157 -2.77 -18.09 -3.46
N GLY A 158 -1.68 -18.37 -4.20
CA GLY A 158 -1.71 -18.39 -5.66
C GLY A 158 -1.88 -16.99 -6.28
N ARG A 159 -1.70 -15.92 -5.50
CA ARG A 159 -1.77 -14.54 -5.97
C ARG A 159 -0.44 -13.85 -5.79
N ASN A 160 -0.12 -12.92 -6.70
CA ASN A 160 1.08 -12.11 -6.60
C ASN A 160 0.79 -10.80 -5.85
N GLY A 161 1.84 -10.22 -5.31
CA GLY A 161 1.76 -8.96 -4.63
C GLY A 161 3.08 -8.21 -4.65
N ALA A 162 3.17 -7.18 -3.83
CA ALA A 162 4.35 -6.35 -3.72
C ALA A 162 4.43 -5.66 -2.36
N SER A 163 5.53 -4.99 -2.12
CA SER A 163 5.68 -3.96 -1.10
C SER A 163 6.03 -2.63 -1.77
N ILE A 164 5.66 -1.53 -1.14
CA ILE A 164 6.03 -0.19 -1.59
C ILE A 164 6.24 0.72 -0.39
N ASN A 165 7.39 1.39 -0.31
CA ASN A 165 7.60 2.40 0.71
C ASN A 165 6.99 3.75 0.30
N VAL A 166 6.79 4.64 1.27
CA VAL A 166 6.11 5.91 1.03
C VAL A 166 6.85 6.83 0.08
N TYR A 167 8.18 6.80 0.04
CA TYR A 167 8.95 7.55 -0.95
C TYR A 167 8.60 7.10 -2.37
N GLN A 168 8.61 5.80 -2.62
CA GLN A 168 8.26 5.23 -3.92
C GLN A 168 6.78 5.45 -4.26
N LEU A 169 5.90 5.41 -3.26
CA LEU A 169 4.48 5.71 -3.46
C LEU A 169 4.27 7.15 -3.95
N LEU A 170 4.94 8.12 -3.35
CA LEU A 170 4.90 9.52 -3.78
C LEU A 170 5.57 9.72 -5.15
N ARG A 171 6.67 9.01 -5.42
CA ARG A 171 7.32 9.04 -6.72
C ARG A 171 6.40 8.48 -7.81
N GLY A 172 5.73 7.37 -7.56
CA GLY A 172 4.72 6.81 -8.47
C GLY A 172 3.58 7.79 -8.73
N ALA A 173 3.09 8.46 -7.69
CA ALA A 173 2.08 9.50 -7.80
C ALA A 173 2.53 10.66 -8.70
N ASP A 174 3.76 11.13 -8.56
CA ASP A 174 4.35 12.16 -9.43
C ASP A 174 4.41 11.69 -10.89
N LEU A 175 4.84 10.46 -11.12
CA LEU A 175 4.89 9.88 -12.47
C LEU A 175 3.51 9.76 -13.12
N VAL A 176 2.48 9.42 -12.35
CA VAL A 176 1.09 9.40 -12.85
C VAL A 176 0.65 10.83 -13.24
N GLN A 177 0.90 11.83 -12.40
CA GLN A 177 0.55 13.22 -12.71
C GLN A 177 1.27 13.75 -13.95
N LYS A 178 2.49 13.29 -14.19
CA LYS A 178 3.30 13.64 -15.38
C LYS A 178 2.97 12.78 -16.61
N SER A 179 2.00 11.89 -16.52
CA SER A 179 1.65 10.90 -17.57
C SER A 179 2.84 10.03 -18.00
N LYS A 180 3.76 9.75 -17.06
CA LYS A 180 4.94 8.90 -17.28
C LYS A 180 4.75 7.47 -16.75
N PHE A 181 3.69 7.21 -16.01
CA PHE A 181 3.28 5.89 -15.56
C PHE A 181 1.77 5.72 -15.79
N ASN A 182 1.42 4.64 -16.48
CA ASN A 182 0.03 4.27 -16.69
C ASN A 182 -0.42 3.37 -15.53
N ILE A 183 -1.45 3.78 -14.81
CA ILE A 183 -1.98 3.06 -13.68
C ILE A 183 -2.51 1.67 -14.02
N HIS A 184 -2.94 1.43 -15.27
CA HIS A 184 -3.35 0.10 -15.73
C HIS A 184 -2.17 -0.89 -15.79
N ASP A 185 -0.93 -0.39 -15.74
CA ASP A 185 0.28 -1.21 -15.66
C ASP A 185 0.68 -1.58 -14.22
N LEU A 186 -0.05 -1.10 -13.20
CA LEU A 186 0.23 -1.42 -11.81
C LEU A 186 0.29 -2.94 -11.54
N PRO A 187 -0.59 -3.79 -12.08
CA PRO A 187 -0.48 -5.24 -11.93
C PRO A 187 0.86 -5.82 -12.39
N ASN A 188 1.50 -5.22 -13.38
CA ASN A 188 2.80 -5.67 -13.91
C ASN A 188 3.94 -5.46 -12.90
N LEU A 189 3.75 -4.59 -11.92
CA LEU A 189 4.72 -4.35 -10.83
C LEU A 189 4.53 -5.31 -9.65
N MET A 190 3.43 -6.07 -9.64
CA MET A 190 3.12 -7.04 -8.58
C MET A 190 3.83 -8.38 -8.85
N GLN A 191 5.16 -8.39 -8.67
CA GLN A 191 6.05 -9.51 -8.99
C GLN A 191 6.71 -10.12 -7.73
N ASN A 192 6.06 -9.98 -6.57
CA ASN A 192 6.55 -10.46 -5.28
C ASN A 192 7.89 -9.81 -4.87
N ASN A 193 8.04 -8.54 -5.16
CA ASN A 193 9.18 -7.72 -4.84
C ASN A 193 8.78 -6.31 -4.40
N GLU A 194 9.71 -5.55 -3.88
CA GLU A 194 9.49 -4.13 -3.57
C GLU A 194 9.40 -3.32 -4.87
N ILE A 195 8.33 -2.52 -4.99
CA ILE A 195 8.14 -1.63 -6.14
C ILE A 195 9.11 -0.45 -6.02
N LYS A 196 9.88 -0.23 -7.09
CA LYS A 196 10.78 0.91 -7.24
C LYS A 196 10.55 1.53 -8.61
N PHE A 197 10.15 2.80 -8.60
CA PHE A 197 10.06 3.61 -9.82
C PHE A 197 11.44 4.20 -10.13
N ILE A 198 11.89 4.01 -11.34
CA ILE A 198 13.19 4.51 -11.82
C ILE A 198 13.08 5.95 -12.33
#